data_c0f383106c5c6bbd8bb6b880f8c00feb
#
_entry.id   c0f383106c5c6bbd8bb6b880f8c00feb
#
_cell.length_a   1.000
_cell.length_b   1.000
_cell.length_c   1.000
_cell.angle_alpha   90.00
_cell.angle_beta   90.00
_cell.angle_gamma   90.00
#
_symmetry.space_group_name_H-M   'P 1'
#
loop_
_entity.id
_entity.type
_entity.pdbx_description
1 polymer ?
#
loop_
_entity_poly.entity_id
_entity_poly.type
_entity_poly.pdbx_seq_one_letter_code
_entity_poly.pdbx_strand_id
1 'polypeptide(L)'
;LCSFIDGGTGPLKGQCGDHRLIVALTALFFVSASGMFPVGNAPFAYLLYLLLLHRSGYHFSAHVPVMRLLYGTDSALCAQERGRYAAEADAPTLPFEPGDLAVEYDGTYDWTLVFERAVELILGEQRWVMTKLEGMSRRRDRLRAIIDADGSMNARQKEVLLEAVLHSNAEFTYDIHMKRYAISYPSARSDFGRLVDLGFLQQSDDGVRHFFFANDDLHERCRAYLREH
;
A
#
# COMPACT_ATOMS: atom_id res chain seq x y z
N LEU A 1 5.05 -30.25 6.09
CA LEU A 1 4.47 -28.92 5.98
C LEU A 1 2.96 -28.96 5.72
N CYS A 2 2.49 -29.67 4.68
CA CYS A 2 1.05 -29.74 4.35
C CYS A 2 0.21 -30.23 5.52
N SER A 3 0.57 -31.32 6.17
CA SER A 3 -0.15 -31.83 7.35
C SER A 3 -0.13 -30.88 8.55
N PHE A 4 0.91 -30.07 8.69
CA PHE A 4 0.99 -29.00 9.68
C PHE A 4 0.02 -27.85 9.36
N ILE A 5 -0.01 -27.41 8.09
CA ILE A 5 -0.90 -26.33 7.60
C ILE A 5 -2.37 -26.71 7.76
N ASP A 6 -2.73 -27.97 7.52
CA ASP A 6 -4.10 -28.48 7.59
C ASP A 6 -4.56 -28.83 9.03
N GLY A 7 -3.73 -28.52 10.05
CA GLY A 7 -4.04 -28.83 11.45
C GLY A 7 -3.87 -30.31 11.80
N GLY A 8 -3.22 -31.07 10.92
CA GLY A 8 -2.88 -32.47 11.15
C GLY A 8 -1.62 -32.64 12.01
N THR A 9 -1.44 -33.83 12.47
CA THR A 9 -0.40 -34.34 13.37
C THR A 9 1.00 -33.73 13.19
N GLY A 10 1.40 -32.84 14.09
CA GLY A 10 2.77 -32.35 14.25
C GLY A 10 3.11 -32.23 15.74
N PRO A 11 4.39 -32.07 16.12
CA PRO A 11 4.82 -31.93 17.51
C PRO A 11 4.19 -30.72 18.25
N LEU A 12 3.55 -29.82 17.53
CA LEU A 12 2.88 -28.62 18.06
C LEU A 12 1.37 -28.82 18.26
N LYS A 13 0.85 -30.05 18.10
CA LYS A 13 -0.57 -30.34 18.32
C LYS A 13 -0.96 -30.02 19.76
N GLY A 14 -1.81 -29.02 19.95
CA GLY A 14 -2.34 -28.65 21.26
C GLY A 14 -1.57 -27.56 22.01
N GLN A 15 -0.43 -27.03 21.49
CA GLN A 15 0.32 -25.97 22.18
C GLN A 15 0.33 -24.63 21.46
N CYS A 16 0.46 -24.60 20.14
CA CYS A 16 0.44 -23.38 19.33
C CYS A 16 -0.12 -23.59 17.91
N GLY A 17 -0.40 -24.85 17.52
CA GLY A 17 -0.74 -25.22 16.14
C GLY A 17 -2.09 -24.67 15.63
N ASP A 18 -2.90 -24.12 16.52
CA ASP A 18 -4.21 -23.59 16.15
C ASP A 18 -4.20 -22.10 15.82
N HIS A 19 -3.11 -21.39 16.19
CA HIS A 19 -3.03 -19.96 15.89
C HIS A 19 -2.56 -19.72 14.45
N ARG A 20 -3.46 -19.31 13.59
CA ARG A 20 -3.25 -19.18 12.14
C ARG A 20 -2.07 -18.29 11.75
N LEU A 21 -1.77 -17.24 12.52
CA LEU A 21 -0.60 -16.39 12.29
C LEU A 21 0.71 -17.18 12.51
N ILE A 22 0.79 -17.98 13.57
CA ILE A 22 1.98 -18.82 13.85
C ILE A 22 2.18 -19.85 12.74
N VAL A 23 1.12 -20.49 12.28
CA VAL A 23 1.16 -21.41 11.13
C VAL A 23 1.70 -20.73 9.88
N ALA A 24 1.22 -19.53 9.58
CA ALA A 24 1.66 -18.77 8.42
C ALA A 24 3.14 -18.34 8.54
N LEU A 25 3.57 -17.86 9.72
CA LEU A 25 4.97 -17.50 9.98
C LEU A 25 5.91 -18.72 9.93
N THR A 26 5.50 -19.86 10.48
CA THR A 26 6.26 -21.11 10.37
C THR A 26 6.45 -21.50 8.91
N ALA A 27 5.39 -21.44 8.10
CA ALA A 27 5.47 -21.71 6.67
C ALA A 27 6.42 -20.74 5.96
N LEU A 28 6.35 -19.44 6.30
CA LEU A 28 7.22 -18.39 5.77
C LEU A 28 8.70 -18.71 6.01
N PHE A 29 9.08 -18.94 7.26
CA PHE A 29 10.49 -19.19 7.62
C PHE A 29 10.98 -20.55 7.12
N PHE A 30 10.18 -21.62 7.29
CA PHE A 30 10.56 -22.95 6.85
C PHE A 30 10.79 -23.03 5.34
N VAL A 31 9.88 -22.50 4.52
CA VAL A 31 10.03 -22.55 3.06
C VAL A 31 11.15 -21.66 2.57
N SER A 32 11.34 -20.47 3.17
CA SER A 32 12.43 -19.58 2.78
C SER A 32 13.80 -20.20 3.04
N ALA A 33 13.96 -20.95 4.15
CA ALA A 33 15.22 -21.58 4.56
C ALA A 33 15.44 -22.98 3.96
N SER A 34 14.37 -23.65 3.49
CA SER A 34 14.45 -25.08 3.13
C SER A 34 15.21 -25.39 1.84
N GLY A 35 15.49 -24.38 0.99
CA GLY A 35 16.13 -24.60 -0.30
C GLY A 35 15.36 -25.56 -1.22
N MET A 36 14.02 -25.62 -1.11
CA MET A 36 13.16 -26.52 -1.90
C MET A 36 13.29 -26.29 -3.40
N PHE A 37 13.56 -25.05 -3.78
CA PHE A 37 13.79 -24.66 -5.17
C PHE A 37 15.21 -24.11 -5.34
N PRO A 38 15.85 -24.28 -6.52
CA PRO A 38 17.16 -23.69 -6.80
C PRO A 38 17.17 -22.17 -6.62
N VAL A 39 16.04 -21.50 -6.94
CA VAL A 39 15.83 -20.06 -6.77
C VAL A 39 14.35 -19.81 -6.42
N GLY A 40 14.07 -18.67 -5.79
CA GLY A 40 12.68 -18.21 -5.58
C GLY A 40 12.01 -18.74 -4.29
N ASN A 41 12.75 -19.36 -3.37
CA ASN A 41 12.18 -19.86 -2.11
C ASN A 41 11.51 -18.75 -1.29
N ALA A 42 12.15 -17.59 -1.14
CA ALA A 42 11.62 -16.49 -0.35
C ALA A 42 10.37 -15.83 -0.97
N PRO A 43 10.31 -15.50 -2.27
CA PRO A 43 9.06 -15.05 -2.90
C PRO A 43 7.92 -16.06 -2.79
N PHE A 44 8.22 -17.36 -2.96
CA PHE A 44 7.21 -18.40 -2.81
C PHE A 44 6.73 -18.53 -1.36
N ALA A 45 7.63 -18.49 -0.39
CA ALA A 45 7.30 -18.48 1.03
C ALA A 45 6.39 -17.32 1.40
N TYR A 46 6.67 -16.13 0.86
CA TYR A 46 5.86 -14.94 1.07
C TYR A 46 4.45 -15.08 0.49
N LEU A 47 4.32 -15.58 -0.75
CA LEU A 47 3.01 -15.84 -1.34
C LEU A 47 2.21 -16.87 -0.55
N LEU A 48 2.86 -17.92 -0.06
CA LEU A 48 2.23 -18.93 0.78
C LEU A 48 1.75 -18.33 2.12
N TYR A 49 2.58 -17.50 2.74
CA TYR A 49 2.22 -16.75 3.95
C TYR A 49 0.97 -15.89 3.74
N LEU A 50 0.93 -15.09 2.66
CA LEU A 50 -0.24 -14.27 2.34
C LEU A 50 -1.49 -15.11 2.09
N LEU A 51 -1.36 -16.23 1.37
CA LEU A 51 -2.47 -17.14 1.11
C LEU A 51 -3.04 -17.74 2.41
N LEU A 52 -2.16 -18.17 3.32
CA LEU A 52 -2.58 -18.75 4.61
C LEU A 52 -3.28 -17.72 5.47
N LEU A 53 -2.78 -16.50 5.54
CA LEU A 53 -3.43 -15.41 6.27
C LEU A 53 -4.77 -15.01 5.64
N HIS A 54 -4.83 -14.90 4.32
CA HIS A 54 -6.08 -14.58 3.62
C HIS A 54 -7.16 -15.63 3.88
N ARG A 55 -6.83 -16.92 3.77
CA ARG A 55 -7.74 -18.04 4.11
C ARG A 55 -8.19 -18.03 5.57
N SER A 56 -7.42 -17.42 6.43
CA SER A 56 -7.70 -17.32 7.88
C SER A 56 -8.44 -16.04 8.26
N GLY A 57 -8.85 -15.21 7.29
CA GLY A 57 -9.60 -13.98 7.53
C GLY A 57 -8.75 -12.73 7.71
N TYR A 58 -7.42 -12.83 7.62
CA TYR A 58 -6.50 -11.69 7.71
C TYR A 58 -6.35 -10.97 6.36
N HIS A 59 -7.43 -10.45 5.81
CA HIS A 59 -7.45 -9.85 4.46
C HIS A 59 -6.55 -8.62 4.33
N PHE A 60 -6.29 -7.92 5.44
CA PHE A 60 -5.43 -6.74 5.45
C PHE A 60 -3.93 -7.08 5.34
N SER A 61 -3.53 -8.33 5.55
CA SER A 61 -2.13 -8.76 5.56
C SER A 61 -1.38 -8.49 4.24
N ALA A 62 -2.09 -8.49 3.10
CA ALA A 62 -1.50 -8.18 1.80
C ALA A 62 -1.00 -6.72 1.68
N HIS A 63 -1.47 -5.83 2.55
CA HIS A 63 -1.09 -4.42 2.58
C HIS A 63 -0.02 -4.10 3.62
N VAL A 64 0.40 -5.09 4.41
CA VAL A 64 1.44 -4.94 5.44
C VAL A 64 2.77 -5.45 4.86
N PRO A 65 3.78 -4.59 4.68
CA PRO A 65 5.04 -4.96 4.03
C PRO A 65 5.95 -5.76 4.97
N VAL A 66 5.71 -7.06 5.07
CA VAL A 66 6.48 -7.96 5.96
C VAL A 66 7.72 -8.58 5.31
N MET A 67 8.12 -8.12 4.12
CA MET A 67 9.30 -8.65 3.41
C MET A 67 10.61 -8.51 4.22
N ARG A 68 10.68 -7.58 5.15
CA ARG A 68 11.80 -7.42 6.08
C ARG A 68 12.05 -8.65 6.95
N LEU A 69 11.00 -9.44 7.22
CA LEU A 69 11.13 -10.72 7.94
C LEU A 69 11.99 -11.75 7.19
N LEU A 70 12.10 -11.62 5.86
CA LEU A 70 12.84 -12.57 5.03
C LEU A 70 14.22 -12.07 4.61
N TYR A 71 14.37 -10.77 4.39
CA TYR A 71 15.55 -10.22 3.72
C TYR A 71 16.44 -9.40 4.66
N GLY A 72 16.06 -9.23 5.93
CA GLY A 72 16.77 -8.32 6.81
C GLY A 72 16.81 -6.89 6.26
N THR A 73 17.65 -6.05 6.86
CA THR A 73 17.78 -4.63 6.46
C THR A 73 18.71 -4.39 5.28
N ASP A 74 19.52 -5.38 4.86
CA ASP A 74 20.64 -5.19 3.93
C ASP A 74 20.40 -5.67 2.50
N SER A 75 19.23 -6.23 2.20
CA SER A 75 18.94 -6.66 0.84
C SER A 75 18.70 -5.48 -0.13
N ALA A 76 19.05 -5.69 -1.42
CA ALA A 76 18.82 -4.68 -2.48
C ALA A 76 17.34 -4.29 -2.60
N LEU A 77 16.41 -5.21 -2.30
CA LEU A 77 14.96 -4.95 -2.26
C LEU A 77 14.60 -4.00 -1.11
N CYS A 78 15.18 -4.20 0.08
CA CYS A 78 15.01 -3.27 1.20
C CYS A 78 15.68 -1.91 0.94
N ALA A 79 16.77 -1.85 0.15
CA ALA A 79 17.40 -0.59 -0.23
C ALA A 79 16.50 0.26 -1.16
N GLN A 80 15.77 -0.39 -2.06
CA GLN A 80 14.80 0.28 -2.93
C GLN A 80 13.57 0.78 -2.16
N GLU A 81 13.12 0.03 -1.16
CA GLU A 81 12.08 0.47 -0.24
C GLU A 81 12.58 1.53 0.75
N ARG A 82 13.83 1.44 1.24
CA ARG A 82 14.45 2.50 2.04
C ARG A 82 14.43 3.86 1.35
N GLY A 83 14.61 3.94 0.05
CA GLY A 83 14.48 5.19 -0.71
C GLY A 83 13.09 5.81 -0.60
N ARG A 84 12.05 4.98 -0.42
CA ARG A 84 10.67 5.44 -0.18
C ARG A 84 10.38 5.76 1.29
N TYR A 85 11.06 5.11 2.23
CA TYR A 85 10.82 5.21 3.67
C TYR A 85 11.90 5.99 4.44
N ALA A 86 13.05 6.26 3.83
CA ALA A 86 14.20 6.93 4.47
C ALA A 86 13.97 8.40 4.86
N ALA A 87 12.85 8.97 4.45
CA ALA A 87 12.44 10.29 4.92
C ALA A 87 11.85 10.27 6.35
N GLU A 88 11.69 9.08 6.95
CA GLU A 88 11.10 8.92 8.29
C GLU A 88 12.10 8.20 9.20
N ALA A 89 12.74 8.99 10.08
CA ALA A 89 13.80 8.55 10.98
C ALA A 89 13.39 7.50 12.03
N ASP A 90 12.11 7.11 12.08
CA ASP A 90 11.55 6.24 13.12
C ASP A 90 11.13 4.84 12.62
N ALA A 91 11.54 4.43 11.42
CA ALA A 91 11.28 3.04 10.99
C ALA A 91 12.14 2.09 11.84
N PRO A 92 11.56 1.11 12.57
CA PRO A 92 12.32 0.20 13.39
C PRO A 92 13.30 -0.59 12.52
N THR A 93 14.58 -0.23 12.62
CA THR A 93 15.69 -0.94 12.00
C THR A 93 16.05 -2.12 12.90
N LEU A 94 15.53 -3.29 12.62
CA LEU A 94 16.00 -4.51 13.26
C LEU A 94 16.62 -5.40 12.18
N PRO A 95 17.95 -5.60 12.21
CA PRO A 95 18.56 -6.74 11.54
C PRO A 95 18.03 -8.01 12.21
N PHE A 96 17.35 -8.84 11.45
CA PHE A 96 16.73 -10.03 11.99
C PHE A 96 17.07 -11.20 11.07
N GLU A 97 18.04 -12.00 11.51
CA GLU A 97 18.32 -13.33 10.97
C GLU A 97 17.56 -14.33 11.86
N PRO A 98 16.55 -15.05 11.34
CA PRO A 98 15.80 -16.01 12.16
C PRO A 98 16.69 -17.04 12.85
N GLY A 99 17.80 -17.43 12.22
CA GLY A 99 18.76 -18.37 12.76
C GLY A 99 19.52 -17.85 13.99
N ASP A 100 19.70 -16.53 14.10
CA ASP A 100 20.44 -15.93 15.22
C ASP A 100 19.62 -15.90 16.52
N LEU A 101 18.29 -15.96 16.40
CA LEU A 101 17.35 -15.91 17.52
C LEU A 101 16.82 -17.28 17.93
N ALA A 102 16.97 -18.31 17.08
CA ALA A 102 16.56 -19.66 17.44
C ALA A 102 17.58 -20.26 18.41
N VAL A 103 17.15 -20.53 19.63
CA VAL A 103 18.00 -21.15 20.66
C VAL A 103 17.91 -22.67 20.56
N GLU A 104 19.02 -23.32 20.33
CA GLU A 104 19.10 -24.79 20.38
C GLU A 104 19.06 -25.27 21.85
N TYR A 105 18.10 -26.13 22.15
CA TYR A 105 17.97 -26.76 23.44
C TYR A 105 17.68 -28.25 23.25
N ASP A 106 18.62 -29.10 23.71
CA ASP A 106 18.48 -30.57 23.70
C ASP A 106 18.06 -31.16 22.32
N GLY A 107 18.72 -30.66 21.25
CA GLY A 107 18.43 -31.08 19.87
C GLY A 107 17.11 -30.56 19.29
N THR A 108 16.46 -29.66 19.99
CA THR A 108 15.29 -28.91 19.49
C THR A 108 15.59 -27.41 19.46
N TYR A 109 14.93 -26.69 18.60
CA TYR A 109 15.07 -25.22 18.51
C TYR A 109 13.86 -24.53 19.14
N ASP A 110 14.10 -23.61 20.06
CA ASP A 110 13.09 -22.70 20.58
C ASP A 110 12.97 -21.49 19.65
N TRP A 111 11.84 -21.37 19.01
CA TRP A 111 11.52 -20.30 18.07
C TRP A 111 10.70 -19.17 18.70
N THR A 112 10.50 -19.18 20.00
CA THR A 112 9.65 -18.20 20.69
C THR A 112 10.10 -16.77 20.39
N LEU A 113 11.40 -16.48 20.56
CA LEU A 113 11.95 -15.14 20.28
C LEU A 113 11.79 -14.74 18.79
N VAL A 114 11.93 -15.70 17.87
CA VAL A 114 11.73 -15.46 16.44
C VAL A 114 10.31 -15.01 16.16
N PHE A 115 9.32 -15.72 16.72
CA PHE A 115 7.91 -15.36 16.53
C PHE A 115 7.53 -14.07 17.24
N GLU A 116 8.04 -13.82 18.44
CA GLU A 116 7.81 -12.55 19.15
C GLU A 116 8.31 -11.37 18.33
N ARG A 117 9.54 -11.44 17.81
CA ARG A 117 10.09 -10.40 16.94
C ARG A 117 9.34 -10.24 15.63
N ALA A 118 8.94 -11.35 15.00
CA ALA A 118 8.13 -11.30 13.80
C ALA A 118 6.78 -10.61 14.03
N VAL A 119 6.11 -10.90 15.15
CA VAL A 119 4.84 -10.26 15.52
C VAL A 119 5.05 -8.77 15.83
N GLU A 120 6.10 -8.40 16.56
CA GLU A 120 6.45 -6.99 16.82
C GLU A 120 6.66 -6.20 15.54
N LEU A 121 7.39 -6.78 14.57
CA LEU A 121 7.60 -6.17 13.24
C LEU A 121 6.28 -6.00 12.48
N ILE A 122 5.45 -7.04 12.43
CA ILE A 122 4.14 -7.00 11.77
C ILE A 122 3.27 -5.89 12.39
N LEU A 123 3.23 -5.80 13.71
CA LEU A 123 2.47 -4.76 14.43
C LEU A 123 3.05 -3.37 14.18
N GLY A 124 4.37 -3.24 14.06
CA GLY A 124 5.05 -1.99 13.70
C GLY A 124 4.67 -1.53 12.30
N GLU A 125 4.79 -2.41 11.31
CA GLU A 125 4.42 -2.13 9.92
C GLU A 125 2.92 -1.82 9.78
N GLN A 126 2.07 -2.56 10.49
CA GLN A 126 0.63 -2.29 10.50
C GLN A 126 0.31 -0.89 11.05
N ARG A 127 0.92 -0.50 12.18
CA ARG A 127 0.76 0.85 12.75
C ARG A 127 1.23 1.94 11.79
N TRP A 128 2.36 1.71 11.13
CA TRP A 128 2.89 2.63 10.14
C TRP A 128 1.92 2.80 8.96
N VAL A 129 1.41 1.71 8.37
CA VAL A 129 0.42 1.75 7.28
C VAL A 129 -0.84 2.51 7.72
N MET A 130 -1.35 2.23 8.92
CA MET A 130 -2.53 2.93 9.45
C MET A 130 -2.29 4.43 9.61
N THR A 131 -1.14 4.83 10.15
CA THR A 131 -0.75 6.25 10.29
C THR A 131 -0.69 6.95 8.92
N LYS A 132 -0.14 6.27 7.90
CA LYS A 132 -0.08 6.80 6.53
C LYS A 132 -1.48 6.97 5.93
N LEU A 133 -2.33 5.95 6.05
CA LEU A 133 -3.72 6.01 5.55
C LEU A 133 -4.51 7.14 6.22
N GLU A 134 -4.39 7.30 7.54
CA GLU A 134 -5.01 8.41 8.26
C GLU A 134 -4.49 9.78 7.80
N GLY A 135 -3.17 9.90 7.60
CA GLY A 135 -2.55 11.11 7.08
C GLY A 135 -3.06 11.47 5.69
N MET A 136 -3.17 10.47 4.80
CA MET A 136 -3.73 10.65 3.45
C MET A 136 -5.21 11.04 3.50
N SER A 137 -6.01 10.39 4.35
CA SER A 137 -7.43 10.73 4.53
C SER A 137 -7.60 12.17 5.01
N ARG A 138 -6.88 12.55 6.07
CA ARG A 138 -6.92 13.94 6.60
C ARG A 138 -6.50 14.97 5.56
N ARG A 139 -5.48 14.65 4.74
CA ARG A 139 -5.04 15.55 3.65
C ARG A 139 -6.14 15.70 2.61
N ARG A 140 -6.75 14.59 2.17
CA ARG A 140 -7.87 14.60 1.22
C ARG A 140 -9.05 15.42 1.75
N ASP A 141 -9.44 15.20 3.02
CA ASP A 141 -10.59 15.88 3.61
C ASP A 141 -10.37 17.38 3.75
N ARG A 142 -9.13 17.82 4.08
CA ARG A 142 -8.75 19.24 4.08
C ARG A 142 -8.81 19.84 2.68
N LEU A 143 -8.26 19.17 1.68
CA LEU A 143 -8.32 19.64 0.30
C LEU A 143 -9.75 19.73 -0.19
N ARG A 144 -10.58 18.73 0.13
CA ARG A 144 -12.01 18.75 -0.20
C ARG A 144 -12.71 19.93 0.44
N ALA A 145 -12.52 20.17 1.72
CA ALA A 145 -13.13 21.32 2.42
C ALA A 145 -12.74 22.66 1.79
N ILE A 146 -11.47 22.82 1.38
CA ILE A 146 -11.00 24.04 0.73
C ILE A 146 -11.63 24.20 -0.67
N ILE A 147 -11.64 23.13 -1.47
CA ILE A 147 -12.23 23.15 -2.83
C ILE A 147 -13.76 23.36 -2.74
N ASP A 148 -14.45 22.76 -1.78
CA ASP A 148 -15.89 22.90 -1.59
C ASP A 148 -16.30 24.31 -1.16
N ALA A 149 -15.43 25.03 -0.46
CA ALA A 149 -15.66 26.42 -0.06
C ALA A 149 -15.67 27.39 -1.26
N ASP A 150 -15.03 27.03 -2.39
CA ASP A 150 -15.07 27.86 -3.59
C ASP A 150 -16.46 27.84 -4.26
N GLY A 151 -17.05 29.01 -4.38
CA GLY A 151 -18.36 29.21 -5.05
C GLY A 151 -18.31 29.30 -6.58
N SER A 152 -17.11 29.39 -7.19
CA SER A 152 -16.97 29.65 -8.63
C SER A 152 -17.00 28.37 -9.48
N MET A 153 -16.74 27.21 -8.87
CA MET A 153 -16.75 25.91 -9.53
C MET A 153 -18.00 25.09 -9.19
N ASN A 154 -18.51 24.34 -10.16
CA ASN A 154 -19.58 23.39 -9.91
C ASN A 154 -19.05 22.10 -9.26
N ALA A 155 -19.96 21.27 -8.71
CA ALA A 155 -19.60 20.05 -7.98
C ALA A 155 -18.76 19.06 -8.81
N ARG A 156 -19.01 18.93 -10.11
CA ARG A 156 -18.26 18.03 -11.00
C ARG A 156 -16.83 18.51 -11.23
N GLN A 157 -16.65 19.83 -11.45
CA GLN A 157 -15.34 20.48 -11.58
C GLN A 157 -14.51 20.29 -10.31
N LYS A 158 -15.13 20.45 -9.13
CA LYS A 158 -14.50 20.23 -7.83
C LYS A 158 -14.01 18.79 -7.65
N GLU A 159 -14.83 17.81 -8.05
CA GLU A 159 -14.44 16.39 -7.99
C GLU A 159 -13.26 16.08 -8.93
N VAL A 160 -13.27 16.60 -10.17
CA VAL A 160 -12.16 16.44 -11.12
C VAL A 160 -10.89 17.08 -10.56
N LEU A 161 -10.99 18.29 -10.01
CA LEU A 161 -9.83 18.99 -9.42
C LEU A 161 -9.29 18.22 -8.22
N LEU A 162 -10.14 17.72 -7.35
CA LEU A 162 -9.73 16.92 -6.20
C LEU A 162 -9.00 15.64 -6.64
N GLU A 163 -9.53 14.95 -7.64
CA GLU A 163 -8.92 13.74 -8.21
C GLU A 163 -7.57 14.04 -8.84
N ALA A 164 -7.45 15.15 -9.60
CA ALA A 164 -6.19 15.59 -10.21
C ALA A 164 -5.11 15.94 -9.15
N VAL A 165 -5.50 16.58 -8.04
CA VAL A 165 -4.58 16.93 -6.95
C VAL A 165 -4.13 15.70 -6.16
N LEU A 166 -4.98 14.70 -6.01
CA LEU A 166 -4.66 13.47 -5.27
C LEU A 166 -3.87 12.47 -6.10
N HIS A 167 -4.06 12.47 -7.41
CA HIS A 167 -3.48 11.51 -8.35
C HIS A 167 -2.84 12.25 -9.52
N SER A 168 -1.55 12.55 -9.42
CA SER A 168 -0.80 13.30 -10.44
C SER A 168 -0.83 12.67 -11.85
N ASN A 169 -1.08 11.37 -11.93
CA ASN A 169 -1.18 10.64 -13.20
C ASN A 169 -2.64 10.37 -13.62
N ALA A 170 -3.61 11.07 -13.01
CA ALA A 170 -5.00 10.90 -13.41
C ALA A 170 -5.21 11.43 -14.83
N GLU A 171 -5.85 10.62 -15.65
CA GLU A 171 -6.26 10.95 -17.02
C GLU A 171 -7.78 11.11 -17.06
N PHE A 172 -8.23 12.19 -17.65
CA PHE A 172 -9.66 12.48 -17.79
C PHE A 172 -10.03 12.61 -19.26
N THR A 173 -11.22 12.12 -19.61
CA THR A 173 -11.79 12.24 -20.95
C THR A 173 -13.25 12.67 -20.87
N TYR A 174 -13.76 13.30 -21.95
CA TYR A 174 -15.18 13.65 -22.04
C TYR A 174 -16.07 12.43 -21.85
N ASP A 175 -15.74 11.31 -22.46
CA ASP A 175 -16.55 10.09 -22.43
C ASP A 175 -16.72 9.53 -21.01
N ILE A 176 -15.62 9.47 -20.24
CA ILE A 176 -15.65 9.01 -18.86
C ILE A 176 -16.47 9.97 -18.00
N HIS A 177 -16.27 11.28 -18.17
CA HIS A 177 -16.97 12.31 -17.42
C HIS A 177 -18.48 12.30 -17.71
N MET A 178 -18.87 12.22 -19.00
CA MET A 178 -20.27 12.11 -19.40
C MET A 178 -20.95 10.89 -18.77
N LYS A 179 -20.30 9.73 -18.81
CA LYS A 179 -20.83 8.50 -18.22
C LYS A 179 -20.95 8.59 -16.70
N ARG A 180 -19.92 9.13 -16.02
CA ARG A 180 -19.87 9.23 -14.56
C ARG A 180 -20.99 10.12 -14.00
N TYR A 181 -21.29 11.23 -14.68
CA TYR A 181 -22.26 12.23 -14.20
C TYR A 181 -23.57 12.28 -14.98
N ALA A 182 -23.76 11.40 -15.95
CA ALA A 182 -24.93 11.34 -16.82
C ALA A 182 -25.25 12.72 -17.48
N ILE A 183 -24.21 13.39 -18.03
CA ILE A 183 -24.30 14.71 -18.65
C ILE A 183 -24.03 14.67 -20.14
N SER A 184 -24.42 15.74 -20.83
CA SER A 184 -24.18 15.92 -22.25
C SER A 184 -22.74 16.33 -22.55
N TYR A 185 -22.30 16.10 -23.80
CA TYR A 185 -20.98 16.54 -24.28
C TYR A 185 -20.72 18.04 -24.10
N PRO A 186 -21.67 18.99 -24.42
CA PRO A 186 -21.46 20.40 -24.16
C PRO A 186 -21.19 20.72 -22.68
N SER A 187 -21.87 20.03 -21.77
CA SER A 187 -21.65 20.20 -20.33
C SER A 187 -20.26 19.69 -19.90
N ALA A 188 -19.86 18.53 -20.38
CA ALA A 188 -18.52 17.98 -20.11
C ALA A 188 -17.42 18.91 -20.67
N ARG A 189 -17.61 19.42 -21.90
CA ARG A 189 -16.67 20.38 -22.51
C ARG A 189 -16.57 21.67 -21.70
N SER A 190 -17.70 22.21 -21.21
CA SER A 190 -17.69 23.39 -20.35
C SER A 190 -16.96 23.15 -19.02
N ASP A 191 -17.19 21.98 -18.39
CA ASP A 191 -16.52 21.63 -17.14
C ASP A 191 -15.00 21.58 -17.30
N PHE A 192 -14.48 20.87 -18.31
CA PHE A 192 -13.04 20.79 -18.56
C PHE A 192 -12.46 22.11 -19.09
N GLY A 193 -13.18 22.81 -19.97
CA GLY A 193 -12.77 24.13 -20.47
C GLY A 193 -12.48 25.08 -19.32
N ARG A 194 -13.38 25.15 -18.33
CA ARG A 194 -13.17 25.99 -17.13
C ARG A 194 -11.92 25.60 -16.35
N LEU A 195 -11.64 24.29 -16.15
CA LEU A 195 -10.47 23.83 -15.42
C LEU A 195 -9.16 24.09 -16.18
N VAL A 196 -9.21 24.05 -17.51
CA VAL A 196 -8.07 24.40 -18.38
C VAL A 196 -7.84 25.91 -18.35
N ASP A 197 -8.90 26.74 -18.43
CA ASP A 197 -8.81 28.20 -18.36
C ASP A 197 -8.22 28.67 -17.02
N LEU A 198 -8.55 27.98 -15.91
CA LEU A 198 -7.96 28.22 -14.60
C LEU A 198 -6.51 27.69 -14.48
N GLY A 199 -6.04 26.97 -15.49
CA GLY A 199 -4.70 26.38 -15.53
C GLY A 199 -4.51 25.18 -14.61
N PHE A 200 -5.58 24.56 -14.13
CA PHE A 200 -5.51 23.36 -13.29
C PHE A 200 -5.24 22.10 -14.11
N LEU A 201 -5.79 22.04 -15.31
CA LEU A 201 -5.57 20.95 -16.25
C LEU A 201 -4.89 21.45 -17.53
N GLN A 202 -4.17 20.55 -18.16
CA GLN A 202 -3.69 20.69 -19.53
C GLN A 202 -4.43 19.74 -20.44
N GLN A 203 -4.75 20.19 -21.66
CA GLN A 203 -5.38 19.37 -22.68
C GLN A 203 -4.32 18.81 -23.62
N SER A 204 -4.43 17.54 -23.93
CA SER A 204 -3.68 16.85 -24.99
C SER A 204 -4.67 16.24 -25.97
N ASP A 205 -4.29 16.14 -27.23
CA ASP A 205 -5.13 15.65 -28.32
C ASP A 205 -4.33 14.63 -29.15
N ASP A 206 -4.89 13.44 -29.39
CA ASP A 206 -4.31 12.44 -30.28
C ASP A 206 -4.91 12.47 -31.70
N GLY A 207 -5.69 13.53 -32.00
CA GLY A 207 -6.43 13.71 -33.25
C GLY A 207 -7.80 13.01 -33.30
N VAL A 208 -8.12 12.17 -32.33
CA VAL A 208 -9.40 11.45 -32.22
C VAL A 208 -10.08 11.74 -30.87
N ARG A 209 -9.32 11.87 -29.81
CA ARG A 209 -9.81 12.05 -28.44
C ARG A 209 -9.08 13.18 -27.75
N HIS A 210 -9.80 13.88 -26.89
CA HIS A 210 -9.23 14.87 -25.99
C HIS A 210 -8.96 14.23 -24.62
N PHE A 211 -7.74 14.36 -24.18
CA PHE A 211 -7.28 13.92 -22.85
C PHE A 211 -6.96 15.13 -22.01
N PHE A 212 -7.23 15.03 -20.72
CA PHE A 212 -6.94 16.08 -19.76
C PHE A 212 -6.10 15.49 -18.65
N PHE A 213 -5.02 16.18 -18.28
CA PHE A 213 -4.08 15.78 -17.25
C PHE A 213 -3.89 16.92 -16.26
N ALA A 214 -3.46 16.58 -15.04
CA ALA A 214 -3.02 17.56 -14.08
C ALA A 214 -1.88 18.40 -14.66
N ASN A 215 -1.91 19.72 -14.46
CA ASN A 215 -0.78 20.57 -14.82
C ASN A 215 0.41 20.29 -13.86
N ASP A 216 1.65 20.36 -14.34
CA ASP A 216 2.85 20.06 -13.54
C ASP A 216 2.94 20.91 -12.27
N ASP A 217 2.49 22.16 -12.34
CA ASP A 217 2.45 23.11 -11.24
C ASP A 217 1.06 23.19 -10.53
N LEU A 218 0.18 22.18 -10.71
CA LEU A 218 -1.18 22.17 -10.19
C LEU A 218 -1.26 22.54 -8.70
N HIS A 219 -0.35 21.99 -7.87
CA HIS A 219 -0.35 22.28 -6.44
C HIS A 219 -0.08 23.74 -6.10
N GLU A 220 0.79 24.40 -6.86
CA GLU A 220 1.12 25.81 -6.68
C GLU A 220 -0.02 26.68 -7.15
N ARG A 221 -0.61 26.36 -8.30
CA ARG A 221 -1.79 27.05 -8.83
C ARG A 221 -3.00 26.95 -7.92
N CYS A 222 -3.31 25.78 -7.40
CA CYS A 222 -4.37 25.60 -6.42
C CYS A 222 -4.15 26.46 -5.17
N ARG A 223 -2.89 26.53 -4.66
CA ARG A 223 -2.59 27.38 -3.50
C ARG A 223 -2.72 28.87 -3.79
N ALA A 224 -2.33 29.32 -4.97
CA ALA A 224 -2.48 30.71 -5.39
C ALA A 224 -3.96 31.07 -5.52
N TYR A 225 -4.70 30.27 -6.27
CA TYR A 225 -6.14 30.46 -6.51
C TYR A 225 -6.94 30.54 -5.21
N LEU A 226 -6.69 29.62 -4.25
CA LEU A 226 -7.39 29.57 -2.97
C LEU A 226 -7.00 30.68 -1.98
N ARG A 227 -5.96 31.49 -2.27
CA ARG A 227 -5.61 32.69 -1.51
C ARG A 227 -6.33 33.93 -2.02
N GLU A 228 -6.75 33.90 -3.27
CA GLU A 228 -7.42 35.01 -3.96
C GLU A 228 -8.93 34.97 -3.83
N HIS A 229 -9.51 33.83 -3.49
CA HIS A 229 -10.95 33.55 -3.39
C HIS A 229 -11.32 32.99 -2.01
#